data_5ef40a9b8058764a68d2e8e1186b4092
#
_entry.id   5ef40a9b8058764a68d2e8e1186b4092
#
_cell.length_a   1.000
_cell.length_b   1.000
_cell.length_c   1.000
_cell.angle_alpha   90.00
_cell.angle_beta   90.00
_cell.angle_gamma   90.00
#
_symmetry.space_group_name_H-M   'P 1'
#
loop_
_entity.id
_entity.type
_entity.pdbx_description
1 polymer ?
#
loop_
_entity_poly.entity_id
_entity_poly.type
_entity_poly.pdbx_seq_one_letter_code
_entity_poly.pdbx_strand_id
1 'polypeptide(L)'
;MHDSDSGIEQTAPVWAVFGDLMSGLLGAFVLILVGVLGVQMELATNLEAEVKKRQVEEQRRMALEKALAIPLASGRVTLNNGRIGISGSVLFSSNSDQLQPDGRLLLKSLVTPLRVYLGERDELLMVSGFTDDVPVQQGNSRFLDNWELSAQRALTVTRTLIDEGMPSSLIFSAAFGAGQPVASNADDKGRSKNRRVEMAPVPKSTNAKSPADG
;
A
#
# COMPACT_ATOMS: atom_id res chain seq x y z
N MET A 1 76.61 -3.89 61.85
CA MET A 1 75.22 -4.24 62.08
C MET A 1 74.52 -3.99 60.78
N HIS A 2 74.32 -5.04 60.04
CA HIS A 2 73.80 -5.00 58.67
C HIS A 2 72.48 -5.74 58.71
N ASP A 3 71.36 -4.98 58.70
CA ASP A 3 70.07 -5.54 58.63
C ASP A 3 69.70 -5.71 57.11
N SER A 4 69.66 -6.96 56.72
CA SER A 4 69.17 -7.36 55.41
C SER A 4 67.66 -7.53 55.51
N ASP A 5 66.91 -6.54 55.09
CA ASP A 5 65.49 -6.63 54.91
C ASP A 5 65.21 -7.43 53.63
N SER A 6 64.96 -8.72 53.80
CA SER A 6 64.55 -9.60 52.75
C SER A 6 63.01 -9.40 52.50
N GLY A 7 62.70 -8.52 51.60
CA GLY A 7 61.36 -8.37 51.09
C GLY A 7 60.83 -9.69 50.47
N ILE A 8 59.95 -10.35 51.20
CA ILE A 8 59.21 -11.52 50.68
C ILE A 8 58.22 -10.99 49.63
N GLU A 9 58.57 -11.11 48.35
CA GLU A 9 57.60 -10.95 47.27
C GLU A 9 56.49 -12.00 47.46
N GLN A 10 55.32 -11.57 47.92
CA GLN A 10 54.14 -12.40 47.96
C GLN A 10 53.63 -12.58 46.51
N THR A 11 54.10 -13.64 45.84
CA THR A 11 53.54 -14.08 44.59
C THR A 11 52.12 -14.46 44.85
N ALA A 12 51.18 -13.73 44.20
CA ALA A 12 49.76 -14.02 44.28
C ALA A 12 49.49 -15.50 43.91
N PRO A 13 48.69 -16.22 44.71
CA PRO A 13 48.48 -17.65 44.48
C PRO A 13 47.80 -17.88 43.13
N VAL A 14 48.29 -18.85 42.37
CA VAL A 14 47.86 -19.16 40.98
C VAL A 14 46.33 -19.28 40.83
N TRP A 15 45.65 -19.80 41.86
CA TRP A 15 44.19 -19.91 41.88
C TRP A 15 43.50 -18.55 41.94
N ALA A 16 44.07 -17.50 42.52
CA ALA A 16 43.48 -16.15 42.57
C ALA A 16 43.55 -15.49 41.19
N VAL A 17 44.67 -15.64 40.46
CA VAL A 17 44.82 -15.17 39.08
C VAL A 17 43.87 -15.91 38.13
N PHE A 18 43.71 -17.23 38.34
CA PHE A 18 42.76 -18.02 37.57
C PHE A 18 41.29 -17.63 37.85
N GLY A 19 40.96 -17.38 39.13
CA GLY A 19 39.62 -16.91 39.53
C GLY A 19 39.25 -15.55 38.93
N ASP A 20 40.20 -14.61 38.86
CA ASP A 20 40.02 -13.30 38.28
C ASP A 20 39.79 -13.40 36.75
N LEU A 21 40.61 -14.21 36.07
CA LEU A 21 40.44 -14.48 34.64
C LEU A 21 39.05 -15.10 34.32
N MET A 22 38.63 -16.10 35.13
CA MET A 22 37.34 -16.76 34.95
C MET A 22 36.17 -15.80 35.21
N SER A 23 36.30 -14.90 36.20
CA SER A 23 35.28 -13.88 36.49
C SER A 23 35.15 -12.87 35.35
N GLY A 24 36.27 -12.44 34.77
CA GLY A 24 36.30 -11.57 33.60
C GLY A 24 35.64 -12.23 32.37
N LEU A 25 35.96 -13.50 32.13
CA LEU A 25 35.37 -14.29 31.03
C LEU A 25 33.88 -14.51 31.21
N LEU A 26 33.42 -14.80 32.42
CA LEU A 26 32.00 -14.92 32.74
C LEU A 26 31.27 -13.60 32.55
N GLY A 27 31.87 -12.49 33.00
CA GLY A 27 31.32 -11.15 32.80
C GLY A 27 31.14 -10.81 31.32
N ALA A 28 32.19 -11.07 30.50
CA ALA A 28 32.11 -10.88 29.04
C ALA A 28 31.04 -11.76 28.39
N PHE A 29 30.93 -13.03 28.81
CA PHE A 29 29.91 -13.95 28.30
C PHE A 29 28.49 -13.48 28.63
N VAL A 30 28.26 -13.02 29.86
CA VAL A 30 26.93 -12.49 30.26
C VAL A 30 26.58 -11.24 29.46
N LEU A 31 27.52 -10.33 29.19
CA LEU A 31 27.28 -9.16 28.38
C LEU A 31 26.94 -9.52 26.94
N ILE A 32 27.62 -10.47 26.33
CA ILE A 32 27.32 -10.98 24.99
C ILE A 32 25.92 -11.62 24.99
N LEU A 33 25.59 -12.43 25.99
CA LEU A 33 24.31 -13.08 26.11
C LEU A 33 23.16 -12.06 26.20
N VAL A 34 23.30 -11.02 27.03
CA VAL A 34 22.33 -9.94 27.15
C VAL A 34 22.18 -9.18 25.82
N GLY A 35 23.31 -8.91 25.14
CA GLY A 35 23.26 -8.27 23.80
C GLY A 35 22.53 -9.12 22.77
N VAL A 36 22.80 -10.42 22.72
CA VAL A 36 22.11 -11.36 21.81
C VAL A 36 20.61 -11.44 22.12
N LEU A 37 20.24 -11.52 23.41
CA LEU A 37 18.83 -11.53 23.82
C LEU A 37 18.13 -10.23 23.43
N GLY A 38 18.78 -9.08 23.58
CA GLY A 38 18.24 -7.79 23.14
C GLY A 38 17.92 -7.75 21.66
N VAL A 39 18.87 -8.19 20.81
CA VAL A 39 18.68 -8.26 19.36
C VAL A 39 17.58 -9.27 18.99
N GLN A 40 17.50 -10.41 19.66
CA GLN A 40 16.45 -11.40 19.42
C GLN A 40 15.06 -10.86 19.78
N MET A 41 14.92 -10.13 20.89
CA MET A 41 13.64 -9.49 21.27
C MET A 41 13.22 -8.44 20.26
N GLU A 42 14.12 -7.59 19.79
CA GLU A 42 13.84 -6.60 18.77
C GLU A 42 13.41 -7.26 17.45
N LEU A 43 14.12 -8.29 17.01
CA LEU A 43 13.76 -9.04 15.80
C LEU A 43 12.39 -9.72 15.92
N ALA A 44 12.09 -10.31 17.07
CA ALA A 44 10.80 -10.95 17.34
C ALA A 44 9.65 -9.94 17.29
N THR A 45 9.79 -8.76 17.92
CA THR A 45 8.76 -7.71 17.89
C THR A 45 8.54 -7.16 16.49
N ASN A 46 9.61 -6.97 15.71
CA ASN A 46 9.50 -6.51 14.30
C ASN A 46 8.82 -7.57 13.42
N LEU A 47 9.13 -8.85 13.62
CA LEU A 47 8.49 -9.95 12.90
C LEU A 47 7.00 -10.06 13.23
N GLU A 48 6.62 -9.97 14.50
CA GLU A 48 5.21 -9.97 14.92
C GLU A 48 4.42 -8.81 14.30
N ALA A 49 5.01 -7.61 14.27
CA ALA A 49 4.39 -6.45 13.65
C ALA A 49 4.16 -6.66 12.14
N GLU A 50 5.16 -7.23 11.42
CA GLU A 50 5.04 -7.52 9.99
C GLU A 50 4.02 -8.62 9.71
N VAL A 51 3.98 -9.70 10.52
CA VAL A 51 2.97 -10.77 10.40
C VAL A 51 1.57 -10.20 10.62
N LYS A 52 1.38 -9.38 11.65
CA LYS A 52 0.08 -8.74 11.92
C LYS A 52 -0.35 -7.83 10.78
N LYS A 53 0.57 -7.05 10.23
CA LYS A 53 0.30 -6.19 9.06
C LYS A 53 -0.16 -7.00 7.86
N ARG A 54 0.55 -8.08 7.52
CA ARG A 54 0.17 -8.99 6.43
C ARG A 54 -1.19 -9.64 6.64
N GLN A 55 -1.50 -10.08 7.85
CA GLN A 55 -2.82 -10.65 8.18
C GLN A 55 -3.94 -9.64 7.97
N VAL A 56 -3.76 -8.39 8.39
CA VAL A 56 -4.73 -7.32 8.18
C VAL A 56 -4.93 -7.03 6.69
N GLU A 57 -3.85 -6.96 5.91
CA GLU A 57 -3.92 -6.75 4.46
C GLU A 57 -4.63 -7.92 3.75
N GLU A 58 -4.37 -9.15 4.15
CA GLU A 58 -5.04 -10.33 3.60
C GLU A 58 -6.54 -10.36 3.93
N GLN A 59 -6.90 -10.05 5.17
CA GLN A 59 -8.31 -9.93 5.56
C GLN A 59 -9.04 -8.82 4.78
N ARG A 60 -8.39 -7.68 4.55
CA ARG A 60 -8.93 -6.60 3.72
C ARG A 60 -9.18 -7.07 2.29
N ARG A 61 -8.19 -7.76 1.70
CA ARG A 61 -8.32 -8.31 0.34
C ARG A 61 -9.47 -9.30 0.23
N MET A 62 -9.57 -10.26 1.15
CA MET A 62 -10.66 -11.25 1.15
C MET A 62 -12.04 -10.60 1.34
N ALA A 63 -12.14 -9.59 2.20
CA ALA A 63 -13.40 -8.87 2.40
C ALA A 63 -13.82 -8.09 1.17
N LEU A 64 -12.88 -7.45 0.46
CA LEU A 64 -13.15 -6.74 -0.79
C LEU A 64 -13.54 -7.72 -1.91
N GLU A 65 -12.84 -8.83 -2.04
CA GLU A 65 -13.15 -9.90 -3.00
C GLU A 65 -14.56 -10.46 -2.78
N LYS A 66 -14.91 -10.74 -1.53
CA LYS A 66 -16.25 -11.19 -1.15
C LYS A 66 -17.32 -10.15 -1.48
N ALA A 67 -17.07 -8.88 -1.17
CA ALA A 67 -18.00 -7.79 -1.49
C ALA A 67 -18.23 -7.63 -2.99
N LEU A 68 -17.23 -7.90 -3.80
CA LEU A 68 -17.24 -7.74 -5.25
C LEU A 68 -17.47 -9.06 -6.03
N ALA A 69 -17.84 -10.15 -5.36
CA ALA A 69 -17.95 -11.47 -6.00
C ALA A 69 -18.85 -11.47 -7.25
N ILE A 70 -20.00 -10.79 -7.21
CA ILE A 70 -20.93 -10.71 -8.35
C ILE A 70 -20.33 -9.89 -9.51
N PRO A 71 -19.82 -8.66 -9.31
CA PRO A 71 -19.15 -7.90 -10.36
C PRO A 71 -17.95 -8.63 -10.97
N LEU A 72 -17.13 -9.31 -10.16
CA LEU A 72 -15.97 -10.07 -10.61
C LEU A 72 -16.36 -11.26 -11.48
N ALA A 73 -17.45 -11.98 -11.13
CA ALA A 73 -17.95 -13.10 -11.91
C ALA A 73 -18.40 -12.70 -13.33
N SER A 74 -18.74 -11.43 -13.58
CA SER A 74 -19.06 -10.92 -14.92
C SER A 74 -17.85 -10.84 -15.85
N GLY A 75 -16.61 -10.95 -15.32
CA GLY A 75 -15.35 -10.82 -16.08
C GLY A 75 -15.04 -9.41 -16.60
N ARG A 76 -15.89 -8.42 -16.35
CA ARG A 76 -15.68 -7.01 -16.76
C ARG A 76 -14.87 -6.21 -15.76
N VAL A 77 -14.73 -6.73 -14.56
CA VAL A 77 -13.98 -6.16 -13.43
C VAL A 77 -12.88 -7.14 -13.04
N THR A 78 -11.71 -6.64 -12.74
CA THR A 78 -10.59 -7.42 -12.21
C THR A 78 -10.23 -6.93 -10.81
N LEU A 79 -9.69 -7.81 -9.98
CA LEU A 79 -9.20 -7.45 -8.65
C LEU A 79 -7.75 -7.93 -8.53
N ASN A 80 -6.82 -6.99 -8.46
CA ASN A 80 -5.39 -7.25 -8.34
C ASN A 80 -4.80 -6.44 -7.18
N ASN A 81 -4.25 -7.11 -6.19
CA ASN A 81 -3.63 -6.45 -5.02
C ASN A 81 -4.55 -5.40 -4.34
N GLY A 82 -5.86 -5.70 -4.21
CA GLY A 82 -6.84 -4.78 -3.62
C GLY A 82 -7.27 -3.63 -4.54
N ARG A 83 -6.84 -3.61 -5.80
CA ARG A 83 -7.23 -2.63 -6.82
C ARG A 83 -8.25 -3.25 -7.77
N ILE A 84 -9.36 -2.57 -7.94
CA ILE A 84 -10.45 -2.94 -8.83
C ILE A 84 -10.14 -2.31 -10.18
N GLY A 85 -9.79 -3.11 -11.17
CA GLY A 85 -9.47 -2.65 -12.53
C GLY A 85 -10.67 -2.81 -13.48
N ILE A 86 -10.93 -1.80 -14.29
CA ILE A 86 -11.92 -1.84 -15.36
C ILE A 86 -11.25 -1.31 -16.63
N SER A 87 -11.37 -2.09 -17.73
CA SER A 87 -10.85 -1.64 -19.03
C SER A 87 -11.54 -0.34 -19.49
N GLY A 88 -10.75 0.57 -20.05
CA GLY A 88 -11.28 1.80 -20.63
C GLY A 88 -12.30 1.54 -21.75
N SER A 89 -12.16 0.48 -22.52
CA SER A 89 -13.10 0.10 -23.58
C SER A 89 -14.46 -0.38 -23.07
N VAL A 90 -14.53 -0.85 -21.82
CA VAL A 90 -15.78 -1.22 -21.14
C VAL A 90 -16.53 0.03 -20.65
N LEU A 91 -15.77 1.04 -20.20
CA LEU A 91 -16.34 2.24 -19.60
C LEU A 91 -16.65 3.32 -20.63
N PHE A 92 -15.73 3.56 -21.58
CA PHE A 92 -15.75 4.76 -22.42
C PHE A 92 -15.82 4.44 -23.93
N SER A 93 -16.41 5.33 -24.68
CA SER A 93 -16.23 5.37 -26.11
C SER A 93 -14.77 5.64 -26.49
N SER A 94 -14.35 5.24 -27.69
CA SER A 94 -12.95 5.43 -28.14
C SER A 94 -12.58 6.91 -28.10
N ASN A 95 -11.37 7.20 -27.61
CA ASN A 95 -10.82 8.55 -27.47
C ASN A 95 -11.73 9.56 -26.72
N SER A 96 -12.54 9.04 -25.77
CA SER A 96 -13.52 9.83 -25.04
C SER A 96 -13.44 9.58 -23.53
N ASP A 97 -13.98 10.53 -22.77
CA ASP A 97 -14.29 10.46 -21.34
C ASP A 97 -15.79 10.19 -21.08
N GLN A 98 -16.58 10.07 -22.15
CA GLN A 98 -18.02 9.80 -22.04
C GLN A 98 -18.27 8.33 -21.78
N LEU A 99 -19.02 8.05 -20.71
CA LEU A 99 -19.40 6.69 -20.34
C LEU A 99 -20.37 6.10 -21.37
N GLN A 100 -20.14 4.85 -21.71
CA GLN A 100 -21.11 4.01 -22.40
C GLN A 100 -22.23 3.58 -21.43
N PRO A 101 -23.45 3.31 -21.93
CA PRO A 101 -24.55 2.86 -21.08
C PRO A 101 -24.20 1.64 -20.23
N ASP A 102 -23.53 0.64 -20.82
CA ASP A 102 -23.08 -0.57 -20.14
C ASP A 102 -22.02 -0.28 -19.07
N GLY A 103 -21.15 0.71 -19.31
CA GLY A 103 -20.18 1.19 -18.33
C GLY A 103 -20.85 1.81 -17.11
N ARG A 104 -21.92 2.62 -17.34
CA ARG A 104 -22.71 3.20 -16.24
C ARG A 104 -23.42 2.13 -15.42
N LEU A 105 -24.03 1.13 -16.06
CA LEU A 105 -24.67 0.00 -15.38
C LEU A 105 -23.66 -0.80 -14.54
N LEU A 106 -22.46 -1.03 -15.08
CA LEU A 106 -21.39 -1.69 -14.34
C LEU A 106 -21.00 -0.89 -13.09
N LEU A 107 -20.75 0.42 -13.23
CA LEU A 107 -20.41 1.30 -12.09
C LEU A 107 -21.51 1.31 -11.04
N LYS A 108 -22.78 1.39 -11.44
CA LYS A 108 -23.94 1.31 -10.56
C LYS A 108 -23.94 0.02 -9.73
N SER A 109 -23.59 -1.12 -10.34
CA SER A 109 -23.52 -2.41 -9.64
C SER A 109 -22.44 -2.46 -8.57
N LEU A 110 -21.40 -1.62 -8.67
CA LEU A 110 -20.30 -1.53 -7.71
C LEU A 110 -20.60 -0.62 -6.50
N VAL A 111 -21.58 0.30 -6.61
CA VAL A 111 -21.82 1.29 -5.55
C VAL A 111 -22.21 0.65 -4.23
N THR A 112 -23.20 -0.24 -4.22
CA THR A 112 -23.68 -0.86 -2.97
C THR A 112 -22.60 -1.67 -2.25
N PRO A 113 -21.89 -2.62 -2.91
CA PRO A 113 -20.85 -3.39 -2.25
C PRO A 113 -19.68 -2.52 -1.77
N LEU A 114 -19.26 -1.51 -2.55
CA LEU A 114 -18.19 -0.60 -2.15
C LEU A 114 -18.59 0.30 -0.98
N ARG A 115 -19.81 0.81 -0.98
CA ARG A 115 -20.33 1.63 0.13
C ARG A 115 -20.39 0.85 1.44
N VAL A 116 -20.86 -0.40 1.42
CA VAL A 116 -20.86 -1.28 2.59
C VAL A 116 -19.42 -1.53 3.05
N TYR A 117 -18.53 -1.90 2.13
CA TYR A 117 -17.13 -2.17 2.44
C TYR A 117 -16.44 -0.95 3.09
N LEU A 118 -16.61 0.25 2.52
CA LEU A 118 -15.99 1.48 3.03
C LEU A 118 -16.62 1.98 4.34
N GLY A 119 -17.95 1.75 4.52
CA GLY A 119 -18.66 2.16 5.72
C GLY A 119 -18.23 1.43 6.99
N GLU A 120 -17.67 0.24 6.86
CA GLU A 120 -17.12 -0.56 7.96
C GLU A 120 -15.65 -0.24 8.27
N ARG A 121 -15.03 0.66 7.51
CA ARG A 121 -13.59 0.94 7.54
C ARG A 121 -13.30 2.43 7.47
N ASP A 122 -12.16 2.82 8.01
CA ASP A 122 -11.67 4.19 7.90
C ASP A 122 -10.85 4.37 6.61
N GLU A 123 -11.54 4.16 5.47
CA GLU A 123 -10.95 4.18 4.14
C GLU A 123 -11.75 5.09 3.19
N LEU A 124 -11.06 5.60 2.17
CA LEU A 124 -11.62 6.34 1.04
C LEU A 124 -11.44 5.54 -0.23
N LEU A 125 -12.31 5.71 -1.21
CA LEU A 125 -12.16 5.15 -2.54
C LEU A 125 -11.37 6.11 -3.43
N MET A 126 -10.16 5.74 -3.82
CA MET A 126 -9.39 6.45 -4.84
C MET A 126 -9.76 5.92 -6.23
N VAL A 127 -10.23 6.77 -7.12
CA VAL A 127 -10.50 6.45 -8.53
C VAL A 127 -9.36 7.00 -9.37
N SER A 128 -8.61 6.13 -10.02
CA SER A 128 -7.40 6.45 -10.75
C SER A 128 -7.58 6.22 -12.26
N GLY A 129 -7.27 7.22 -13.08
CA GLY A 129 -7.28 7.11 -14.54
C GLY A 129 -5.89 6.85 -15.10
N PHE A 130 -5.80 5.96 -16.10
CA PHE A 130 -4.58 5.60 -16.81
C PHE A 130 -4.82 5.58 -18.32
N THR A 131 -3.76 5.92 -19.08
CA THR A 131 -3.73 5.82 -20.55
C THR A 131 -2.61 4.87 -21.00
N ASP A 132 -2.56 4.56 -22.28
CA ASP A 132 -1.38 4.07 -22.94
C ASP A 132 -0.39 5.22 -23.21
N ASP A 133 0.73 4.90 -23.88
CA ASP A 133 1.78 5.87 -24.24
C ASP A 133 1.50 6.62 -25.55
N VAL A 134 0.41 6.31 -26.26
CA VAL A 134 0.04 7.03 -27.50
C VAL A 134 -0.39 8.43 -27.12
N PRO A 135 0.25 9.48 -27.64
CA PRO A 135 -0.16 10.85 -27.37
C PRO A 135 -1.58 11.13 -27.85
N VAL A 136 -2.29 11.98 -27.11
CA VAL A 136 -3.57 12.55 -27.60
C VAL A 136 -3.31 13.27 -28.92
N GLN A 137 -4.16 13.02 -29.94
CA GLN A 137 -3.97 13.57 -31.26
C GLN A 137 -3.91 15.11 -31.23
N GLN A 138 -2.92 15.68 -31.92
CA GLN A 138 -2.83 17.13 -32.11
C GLN A 138 -4.10 17.66 -32.78
N GLY A 139 -4.69 18.72 -32.21
CA GLY A 139 -5.96 19.26 -32.65
C GLY A 139 -7.20 18.67 -31.95
N ASN A 140 -7.02 17.78 -30.99
CA ASN A 140 -8.10 17.39 -30.10
C ASN A 140 -8.46 18.61 -29.22
N SER A 141 -9.65 19.16 -29.43
CA SER A 141 -10.14 20.32 -28.66
C SER A 141 -10.59 19.99 -27.24
N ARG A 142 -10.58 18.70 -26.86
CA ARG A 142 -11.13 18.21 -25.57
C ARG A 142 -10.05 17.94 -24.54
N PHE A 143 -8.88 17.48 -24.96
CA PHE A 143 -7.79 17.10 -24.06
C PHE A 143 -6.45 17.56 -24.63
N LEU A 144 -5.61 18.17 -23.80
CA LEU A 144 -4.27 18.61 -24.18
C LEU A 144 -3.29 17.42 -24.25
N ASP A 145 -3.41 16.48 -23.32
CA ASP A 145 -2.49 15.37 -23.19
C ASP A 145 -3.14 14.16 -22.47
N ASN A 146 -2.33 13.14 -22.26
CA ASN A 146 -2.73 11.91 -21.56
C ASN A 146 -3.00 12.15 -20.06
N TRP A 147 -2.43 13.17 -19.45
CA TRP A 147 -2.73 13.53 -18.07
C TRP A 147 -4.17 14.05 -17.95
N GLU A 148 -4.53 15.00 -18.82
CA GLU A 148 -5.89 15.54 -18.82
C GLU A 148 -6.92 14.48 -19.18
N LEU A 149 -6.66 13.64 -20.19
CA LEU A 149 -7.57 12.53 -20.56
C LEU A 149 -7.78 11.57 -19.38
N SER A 150 -6.72 11.18 -18.70
CA SER A 150 -6.81 10.28 -17.53
C SER A 150 -7.54 10.93 -16.35
N ALA A 151 -7.32 12.23 -16.12
CA ALA A 151 -8.01 13.01 -15.09
C ALA A 151 -9.52 13.09 -15.36
N GLN A 152 -9.93 13.43 -16.60
CA GLN A 152 -11.34 13.53 -16.98
C GLN A 152 -12.05 12.18 -16.89
N ARG A 153 -11.41 11.09 -17.28
CA ARG A 153 -11.94 9.73 -17.12
C ARG A 153 -12.15 9.35 -15.65
N ALA A 154 -11.18 9.64 -14.79
CA ALA A 154 -11.31 9.42 -13.35
C ALA A 154 -12.45 10.26 -12.75
N LEU A 155 -12.54 11.53 -13.12
CA LEU A 155 -13.63 12.43 -12.68
C LEU A 155 -15.01 11.96 -13.15
N THR A 156 -15.12 11.50 -14.40
CA THR A 156 -16.39 10.98 -14.94
C THR A 156 -16.85 9.75 -14.16
N VAL A 157 -15.95 8.81 -13.87
CA VAL A 157 -16.27 7.64 -13.03
C VAL A 157 -16.65 8.07 -11.62
N THR A 158 -15.88 8.96 -11.00
CA THR A 158 -16.15 9.48 -9.64
C THR A 158 -17.53 10.13 -9.56
N ARG A 159 -17.87 11.03 -10.47
CA ARG A 159 -19.18 11.69 -10.54
C ARG A 159 -20.30 10.68 -10.73
N THR A 160 -20.11 9.72 -11.63
CA THR A 160 -21.11 8.67 -11.85
C THR A 160 -21.34 7.83 -10.60
N LEU A 161 -20.28 7.44 -9.87
CA LEU A 161 -20.43 6.71 -8.61
C LEU A 161 -21.20 7.54 -7.56
N ILE A 162 -20.94 8.84 -7.49
CA ILE A 162 -21.66 9.77 -6.60
C ILE A 162 -23.14 9.86 -7.01
N ASP A 163 -23.42 10.06 -8.30
CA ASP A 163 -24.80 10.12 -8.84
C ASP A 163 -25.59 8.83 -8.58
N GLU A 164 -24.91 7.68 -8.58
CA GLU A 164 -25.52 6.37 -8.28
C GLU A 164 -25.55 6.04 -6.77
N GLY A 165 -25.16 6.99 -5.90
CA GLY A 165 -25.35 6.89 -4.43
C GLY A 165 -24.10 6.63 -3.59
N MET A 166 -22.90 6.80 -4.14
CA MET A 166 -21.66 6.83 -3.34
C MET A 166 -21.55 8.18 -2.61
N PRO A 167 -21.33 8.21 -1.29
CA PRO A 167 -21.09 9.46 -0.58
C PRO A 167 -19.86 10.19 -1.11
N SER A 168 -19.98 11.47 -1.46
CA SER A 168 -18.88 12.27 -1.99
C SER A 168 -17.70 12.41 -1.00
N SER A 169 -17.97 12.29 0.29
CA SER A 169 -16.94 12.30 1.35
C SER A 169 -16.09 11.02 1.39
N LEU A 170 -16.49 9.95 0.69
CA LEU A 170 -15.79 8.67 0.68
C LEU A 170 -15.00 8.40 -0.61
N ILE A 171 -14.96 9.36 -1.55
CA ILE A 171 -14.38 9.13 -2.88
C ILE A 171 -13.60 10.34 -3.37
N PHE A 172 -12.49 10.09 -4.05
CA PHE A 172 -11.73 11.12 -4.76
C PHE A 172 -11.07 10.58 -6.02
N SER A 173 -10.65 11.49 -6.92
CA SER A 173 -10.04 11.14 -8.20
C SER A 173 -8.52 11.37 -8.18
N ALA A 174 -7.80 10.53 -8.93
CA ALA A 174 -6.38 10.68 -9.24
C ALA A 174 -6.12 10.43 -10.74
N ALA A 175 -5.08 11.05 -11.28
CA ALA A 175 -4.66 10.87 -12.66
C ALA A 175 -3.21 10.39 -12.70
N PHE A 176 -2.89 9.49 -13.62
CA PHE A 176 -1.55 8.93 -13.79
C PHE A 176 -1.05 9.02 -15.25
N GLY A 177 -1.88 9.45 -16.20
CA GLY A 177 -1.50 9.46 -17.62
C GLY A 177 -0.99 8.08 -18.07
N ALA A 178 0.12 8.08 -18.80
CA ALA A 178 0.84 6.87 -19.23
C ALA A 178 1.89 6.38 -18.24
N GLY A 179 1.99 6.98 -17.04
CA GLY A 179 3.12 6.83 -16.12
C GLY A 179 3.22 5.48 -15.40
N GLN A 180 2.16 4.65 -15.39
CA GLN A 180 2.14 3.36 -14.70
C GLN A 180 1.56 2.24 -15.58
N PRO A 181 2.28 1.78 -16.60
CA PRO A 181 1.83 0.72 -17.47
C PRO A 181 1.81 -0.62 -16.71
N VAL A 182 0.77 -1.43 -16.94
CA VAL A 182 0.62 -2.80 -16.43
C VAL A 182 0.94 -3.85 -17.49
N ALA A 183 1.16 -3.41 -18.74
CA ALA A 183 1.58 -4.24 -19.86
C ALA A 183 2.47 -3.42 -20.81
N SER A 184 3.18 -4.11 -21.70
CA SER A 184 3.98 -3.43 -22.74
C SER A 184 3.07 -2.57 -23.63
N ASN A 185 3.54 -1.38 -24.01
CA ASN A 185 2.87 -0.53 -24.99
C ASN A 185 3.23 -0.87 -26.45
N ALA A 186 4.05 -1.91 -26.69
CA ALA A 186 4.53 -2.28 -28.02
C ALA A 186 3.42 -2.74 -28.96
N ASP A 187 2.34 -3.31 -28.42
CA ASP A 187 1.21 -3.84 -29.19
C ASP A 187 -0.13 -3.31 -28.67
N ASP A 188 -1.20 -3.45 -29.47
CA ASP A 188 -2.54 -2.98 -29.11
C ASP A 188 -3.13 -3.73 -27.93
N LYS A 189 -2.78 -4.98 -27.73
CA LYS A 189 -3.23 -5.81 -26.62
C LYS A 189 -2.68 -5.28 -25.30
N GLY A 190 -1.41 -4.92 -25.26
CA GLY A 190 -0.79 -4.32 -24.08
C GLY A 190 -1.32 -2.91 -23.82
N ARG A 191 -1.41 -2.07 -24.88
CA ARG A 191 -2.00 -0.73 -24.77
C ARG A 191 -3.43 -0.76 -24.25
N SER A 192 -4.25 -1.73 -24.67
CA SER A 192 -5.63 -1.87 -24.20
C SER A 192 -5.73 -2.15 -22.70
N LYS A 193 -4.75 -2.84 -22.12
CA LYS A 193 -4.65 -3.09 -20.66
C LYS A 193 -4.22 -1.82 -19.90
N ASN A 194 -3.38 -0.99 -20.54
CA ASN A 194 -2.91 0.26 -19.95
C ASN A 194 -4.02 1.32 -19.92
N ARG A 195 -4.90 1.37 -20.94
CA ARG A 195 -6.11 2.21 -20.97
C ARG A 195 -7.15 1.65 -20.00
N ARG A 196 -7.10 2.04 -18.73
CA ARG A 196 -7.95 1.52 -17.66
C ARG A 196 -8.31 2.59 -16.64
N VAL A 197 -9.31 2.28 -15.84
CA VAL A 197 -9.58 2.95 -14.56
C VAL A 197 -9.40 1.93 -13.44
N GLU A 198 -8.70 2.34 -12.40
CA GLU A 198 -8.58 1.55 -11.18
C GLU A 198 -9.31 2.25 -10.03
N MET A 199 -9.93 1.47 -9.16
CA MET A 199 -10.49 1.95 -7.90
C MET A 199 -9.83 1.19 -6.77
N ALA A 200 -9.34 1.90 -5.77
CA ALA A 200 -8.65 1.29 -4.63
C ALA A 200 -9.11 1.93 -3.31
N PRO A 201 -9.48 1.13 -2.30
CA PRO A 201 -9.60 1.62 -0.94
C PRO A 201 -8.25 2.09 -0.44
N VAL A 202 -8.17 3.29 0.12
CA VAL A 202 -6.97 3.86 0.72
C VAL A 202 -7.29 4.38 2.11
N PRO A 203 -6.39 4.27 3.10
CA PRO A 203 -6.63 4.79 4.45
C PRO A 203 -6.94 6.29 4.42
N LYS A 204 -7.88 6.75 5.26
CA LYS A 204 -8.01 8.17 5.54
C LYS A 204 -6.77 8.66 6.26
N SER A 205 -6.29 9.85 5.88
CA SER A 205 -5.20 10.49 6.63
C SER A 205 -5.70 10.86 8.03
N THR A 206 -5.13 10.26 9.07
CA THR A 206 -5.47 10.52 10.47
C THR A 206 -4.96 11.88 10.99
N ASN A 207 -4.37 12.71 10.13
CA ASN A 207 -3.77 14.00 10.52
C ASN A 207 -4.69 15.23 10.37
N ALA A 208 -6.00 15.06 10.29
CA ALA A 208 -6.91 16.18 10.47
C ALA A 208 -7.27 16.33 11.96
N LYS A 209 -6.31 16.77 12.79
CA LYS A 209 -6.65 17.46 14.04
C LYS A 209 -7.44 18.70 13.62
N SER A 210 -8.76 18.67 13.85
CA SER A 210 -9.64 19.82 13.61
C SER A 210 -9.05 21.06 14.28
N PRO A 211 -8.88 22.20 13.58
CA PRO A 211 -8.55 23.46 14.22
C PRO A 211 -9.86 24.08 14.76
N ALA A 212 -10.39 23.50 15.82
CA ALA A 212 -11.47 24.06 16.55
C ALA A 212 -11.23 23.76 18.04
N ASP A 213 -10.40 24.57 18.65
CA ASP A 213 -10.44 25.02 20.02
C ASP A 213 -9.19 25.89 20.26
N GLY A 214 -9.32 27.18 19.92
CA GLY A 214 -8.43 28.27 20.27
C GLY A 214 -9.23 29.54 20.35
#